data_7c43894a54ad2313ab47b4cd0e6d7390
#
_entry.id   7c43894a54ad2313ab47b4cd0e6d7390
#
_cell.length_a   1.000
_cell.length_b   1.000
_cell.length_c   1.000
_cell.angle_alpha   90.00
_cell.angle_beta   90.00
_cell.angle_gamma   90.00
#
_symmetry.space_group_name_H-M   'P 1'
#
loop_
_entity.id
_entity.type
_entity.pdbx_description
1 polymer ?
#
loop_
_entity_poly.entity_id
_entity_poly.type
_entity_poly.pdbx_seq_one_letter_code
_entity_poly.pdbx_strand_id
1 'polypeptide(L)'
;MNNIIVSMYNKSQNEAGPKAKIDVENFLKIYDFKIQDFYFYGGRRAELVSYRQSLFDIPFRLKGRYENAIFQYPALNERTNKAIIRNLKKNSQKVYILIHDLESLRFKNGGNNFELDLLNMSDGVIAHNKKMIDWLRNNGVEVPIVDLEIFDYDNNIPLQENNIFDKSVCYAGNLNKAA
;
A
#
# COMPACT_ATOMS: atom_id res chain seq x y z
N MET A 1 9.87 12.98 16.89
CA MET A 1 9.83 11.60 16.35
C MET A 1 10.14 11.66 14.87
N ASN A 2 10.99 10.78 14.34
CA ASN A 2 11.32 10.77 12.91
C ASN A 2 10.65 9.55 12.26
N ASN A 3 9.40 9.74 11.83
CA ASN A 3 8.60 8.68 11.24
C ASN A 3 8.54 8.84 9.71
N ILE A 4 8.39 7.75 8.97
CA ILE A 4 8.30 7.78 7.50
C ILE A 4 7.19 6.87 7.01
N ILE A 5 6.45 7.34 6.00
CA ILE A 5 5.57 6.51 5.20
C ILE A 5 6.09 6.43 3.77
N VAL A 6 6.11 5.22 3.22
CA VAL A 6 6.62 4.94 1.88
C VAL A 6 5.50 4.39 1.01
N SER A 7 5.35 4.99 -0.17
CA SER A 7 4.33 4.63 -1.15
C SER A 7 4.91 4.56 -2.56
N MET A 8 4.24 3.80 -3.41
CA MET A 8 4.50 3.81 -4.85
C MET A 8 3.16 3.76 -5.59
N TYR A 9 2.89 4.76 -6.41
CA TYR A 9 1.68 4.83 -7.23
C TYR A 9 1.87 5.80 -8.42
N ASN A 10 1.00 5.69 -9.41
CA ASN A 10 0.99 6.60 -10.54
C ASN A 10 0.06 7.79 -10.26
N LYS A 11 0.63 8.97 -10.09
CA LYS A 11 -0.13 10.21 -9.81
C LYS A 11 -0.99 10.70 -10.98
N SER A 12 -0.71 10.23 -12.20
CA SER A 12 -1.41 10.69 -13.40
C SER A 12 -2.70 9.92 -13.71
N GLN A 13 -3.01 8.88 -12.95
CA GLN A 13 -4.20 8.05 -13.18
C GLN A 13 -5.30 8.42 -12.18
N ASN A 14 -6.49 8.74 -12.70
CA ASN A 14 -7.71 8.92 -11.90
C ASN A 14 -8.29 7.54 -11.52
N GLU A 15 -7.51 6.75 -10.79
CA GLU A 15 -7.89 5.43 -10.32
C GLU A 15 -8.08 5.42 -8.80
N ALA A 16 -8.93 4.53 -8.30
CA ALA A 16 -9.22 4.42 -6.87
C ALA A 16 -7.98 4.02 -6.02
N GLY A 17 -7.06 3.24 -6.59
CA GLY A 17 -5.88 2.76 -5.87
C GLY A 17 -4.94 3.87 -5.39
N PRO A 18 -4.57 4.85 -6.22
CA PRO A 18 -3.79 6.01 -5.77
C PRO A 18 -4.50 6.82 -4.68
N LYS A 19 -5.82 7.02 -4.79
CA LYS A 19 -6.60 7.80 -3.81
C LYS A 19 -6.45 7.24 -2.39
N ALA A 20 -6.63 5.94 -2.19
CA ALA A 20 -6.50 5.32 -0.88
C ALA A 20 -5.11 5.54 -0.25
N LYS A 21 -4.04 5.44 -1.05
CA LYS A 21 -2.67 5.70 -0.57
C LYS A 21 -2.45 7.16 -0.21
N ILE A 22 -2.98 8.09 -1.02
CA ILE A 22 -2.87 9.53 -0.79
C ILE A 22 -3.62 9.93 0.48
N ASP A 23 -4.81 9.37 0.71
CA ASP A 23 -5.60 9.66 1.91
C ASP A 23 -4.84 9.22 3.19
N VAL A 24 -4.26 8.02 3.19
CA VAL A 24 -3.41 7.56 4.30
C VAL A 24 -2.21 8.49 4.51
N GLU A 25 -1.55 8.95 3.44
CA GLU A 25 -0.46 9.91 3.53
C GLU A 25 -0.92 11.23 4.17
N ASN A 26 -2.10 11.73 3.78
CA ASN A 26 -2.65 12.96 4.32
C ASN A 26 -3.00 12.83 5.81
N PHE A 27 -3.59 11.72 6.23
CA PHE A 27 -3.85 11.45 7.64
C PHE A 27 -2.55 11.36 8.45
N LEU A 28 -1.54 10.68 7.94
CA LEU A 28 -0.28 10.50 8.65
C LEU A 28 0.59 11.77 8.70
N LYS A 29 0.36 12.75 7.82
CA LYS A 29 0.99 14.08 7.93
C LYS A 29 0.67 14.78 9.24
N ILE A 30 -0.54 14.59 9.77
CA ILE A 30 -0.98 15.19 11.05
C ILE A 30 -0.14 14.64 12.21
N TYR A 31 0.42 13.46 12.06
CA TYR A 31 1.27 12.78 13.04
C TYR A 31 2.78 12.89 12.73
N ASP A 32 3.18 13.91 11.97
CA ASP A 32 4.58 14.21 11.61
C ASP A 32 5.30 13.09 10.85
N PHE A 33 4.56 12.28 10.08
CA PHE A 33 5.18 11.33 9.18
C PHE A 33 5.76 12.04 7.95
N LYS A 34 7.04 11.81 7.67
CA LYS A 34 7.66 12.17 6.41
C LYS A 34 7.09 11.29 5.30
N ILE A 35 6.58 11.90 4.21
CA ILE A 35 6.10 11.15 3.06
C ILE A 35 7.24 10.95 2.08
N GLN A 36 7.45 9.70 1.68
CA GLN A 36 8.36 9.32 0.62
C GLN A 36 7.62 8.51 -0.44
N ASP A 37 7.24 9.18 -1.50
CA ASP A 37 6.65 8.53 -2.66
C ASP A 37 7.70 8.21 -3.72
N PHE A 38 7.49 7.09 -4.39
CA PHE A 38 8.23 6.69 -5.57
C PHE A 38 7.31 6.67 -6.78
N TYR A 39 7.85 7.11 -7.91
CA TYR A 39 7.06 7.13 -9.14
C TYR A 39 6.90 5.73 -9.72
N PHE A 40 5.67 5.40 -10.08
CA PHE A 40 5.34 4.16 -10.77
C PHE A 40 5.51 4.37 -12.28
N TYR A 41 6.40 3.59 -12.89
CA TYR A 41 6.60 3.60 -14.33
C TYR A 41 5.90 2.38 -14.95
N GLY A 42 4.94 2.62 -15.81
CA GLY A 42 4.32 1.59 -16.65
C GLY A 42 5.00 1.45 -18.02
N GLY A 43 4.63 0.40 -18.77
CA GLY A 43 5.05 0.19 -20.15
C GLY A 43 6.33 -0.65 -20.32
N ARG A 44 6.82 -0.74 -21.58
CA ARG A 44 7.92 -1.65 -21.96
C ARG A 44 9.23 -1.48 -21.21
N ARG A 45 9.47 -0.32 -20.60
CA ARG A 45 10.70 -0.03 -19.83
C ARG A 45 10.52 -0.17 -18.31
N ALA A 46 9.33 -0.57 -17.86
CA ALA A 46 9.01 -0.65 -16.43
C ALA A 46 9.99 -1.53 -15.64
N GLU A 47 10.43 -2.63 -16.22
CA GLU A 47 11.35 -3.55 -15.58
C GLU A 47 12.77 -2.96 -15.39
N LEU A 48 13.29 -2.30 -16.42
CA LEU A 48 14.59 -1.62 -16.34
C LEU A 48 14.57 -0.48 -15.31
N VAL A 49 13.48 0.31 -15.31
CA VAL A 49 13.30 1.39 -14.34
C VAL A 49 13.17 0.85 -12.92
N SER A 50 12.40 -0.21 -12.73
CA SER A 50 12.27 -0.90 -11.44
C SER A 50 13.62 -1.42 -10.94
N TYR A 51 14.44 -1.99 -11.83
CA TYR A 51 15.79 -2.43 -11.49
C TYR A 51 16.65 -1.27 -11.00
N ARG A 52 16.69 -0.16 -11.75
CA ARG A 52 17.42 1.04 -11.38
C ARG A 52 16.91 1.64 -10.05
N GLN A 53 15.60 1.76 -9.88
CA GLN A 53 15.00 2.27 -8.64
C GLN A 53 15.42 1.40 -7.44
N SER A 54 15.37 0.08 -7.58
CA SER A 54 15.71 -0.85 -6.49
C SER A 54 17.18 -0.78 -6.08
N LEU A 55 18.08 -0.49 -7.01
CA LEU A 55 19.52 -0.43 -6.74
C LEU A 55 20.00 0.94 -6.25
N PHE A 56 19.41 2.02 -6.72
CA PHE A 56 19.93 3.37 -6.50
C PHE A 56 18.91 4.30 -5.83
N ASP A 57 17.73 4.49 -6.40
CA ASP A 57 16.80 5.52 -5.95
C ASP A 57 16.21 5.18 -4.58
N ILE A 58 15.80 3.93 -4.35
CA ILE A 58 15.23 3.49 -3.07
C ILE A 58 16.28 3.55 -1.95
N PRO A 59 17.48 2.98 -2.07
CA PRO A 59 18.51 3.11 -1.05
C PRO A 59 18.90 4.55 -0.75
N PHE A 60 19.00 5.39 -1.78
CA PHE A 60 19.37 6.80 -1.62
C PHE A 60 18.30 7.61 -0.89
N ARG A 61 17.04 7.47 -1.31
CA ARG A 61 15.91 8.25 -0.74
C ARG A 61 15.47 7.77 0.64
N LEU A 62 15.65 6.49 0.95
CA LEU A 62 15.35 5.93 2.27
C LEU A 62 16.53 5.99 3.24
N LYS A 63 17.61 6.65 2.84
CA LYS A 63 18.74 6.90 3.74
C LYS A 63 18.33 7.85 4.85
N GLY A 64 18.37 7.37 6.09
CA GLY A 64 18.00 8.15 7.27
C GLY A 64 18.03 7.28 8.52
N ARG A 65 17.53 7.82 9.63
CA ARG A 65 17.21 7.06 10.84
C ARG A 65 15.78 7.38 11.23
N TYR A 66 14.94 6.37 11.26
CA TYR A 66 13.51 6.50 11.55
C TYR A 66 13.16 5.69 12.79
N GLU A 67 12.21 6.19 13.58
CA GLU A 67 11.65 5.44 14.70
C GLU A 67 10.64 4.43 14.15
N ASN A 68 9.68 4.92 13.37
CA ASN A 68 8.67 4.09 12.72
C ASN A 68 8.65 4.32 11.21
N ALA A 69 8.51 3.23 10.48
CA ALA A 69 8.32 3.26 9.04
C ALA A 69 7.06 2.48 8.68
N ILE A 70 6.23 3.05 7.81
CA ILE A 70 5.08 2.38 7.23
C ILE A 70 5.31 2.23 5.73
N PHE A 71 5.17 1.02 5.22
CA PHE A 71 5.20 0.74 3.80
C PHE A 71 3.79 0.41 3.29
N GLN A 72 3.28 1.21 2.35
CA GLN A 72 1.99 0.97 1.70
C GLN A 72 2.14 -0.06 0.58
N TYR A 73 1.87 -1.33 0.91
CA TYR A 73 2.00 -2.47 0.00
C TYR A 73 0.75 -2.64 -0.88
N PRO A 74 0.87 -3.03 -2.16
CA PRO A 74 2.11 -3.31 -2.89
C PRO A 74 2.71 -2.07 -3.56
N ALA A 75 4.01 -2.17 -3.88
CA ALA A 75 4.66 -1.32 -4.85
C ALA A 75 4.54 -1.93 -6.27
N LEU A 76 5.50 -1.65 -7.17
CA LEU A 76 5.44 -2.04 -8.58
C LEU A 76 5.53 -3.55 -8.82
N ASN A 77 6.50 -4.21 -8.18
CA ASN A 77 6.80 -5.63 -8.34
C ASN A 77 7.59 -6.17 -7.14
N GLU A 78 7.83 -7.49 -7.12
CA GLU A 78 8.55 -8.17 -6.05
C GLU A 78 9.91 -7.54 -5.71
N ARG A 79 10.71 -7.22 -6.74
CA ARG A 79 12.04 -6.60 -6.56
C ARG A 79 11.94 -5.27 -5.82
N THR A 80 11.01 -4.44 -6.24
CA THR A 80 10.79 -3.12 -5.66
C THR A 80 10.26 -3.23 -4.22
N ASN A 81 9.29 -4.10 -3.97
CA ASN A 81 8.77 -4.39 -2.64
C ASN A 81 9.90 -4.81 -1.69
N LYS A 82 10.74 -5.76 -2.13
CA LYS A 82 11.88 -6.27 -1.36
C LYS A 82 12.95 -5.21 -1.11
N ALA A 83 13.21 -4.35 -2.09
CA ALA A 83 14.16 -3.23 -1.93
C ALA A 83 13.66 -2.22 -0.90
N ILE A 84 12.37 -1.84 -0.93
CA ILE A 84 11.78 -0.93 0.05
C ILE A 84 11.90 -1.51 1.46
N ILE A 85 11.39 -2.73 1.68
CA ILE A 85 11.36 -3.35 3.02
C ILE A 85 12.79 -3.50 3.59
N ARG A 86 13.75 -3.97 2.79
CA ARG A 86 15.14 -4.12 3.23
C ARG A 86 15.79 -2.79 3.64
N ASN A 87 15.53 -1.72 2.89
CA ASN A 87 16.09 -0.42 3.22
C ASN A 87 15.40 0.19 4.45
N LEU A 88 14.09 0.00 4.61
CA LEU A 88 13.39 0.42 5.82
C LEU A 88 13.87 -0.34 7.05
N LYS A 89 14.01 -1.67 6.99
CA LYS A 89 14.55 -2.49 8.11
C LYS A 89 15.97 -2.07 8.49
N LYS A 90 16.78 -1.64 7.55
CA LYS A 90 18.14 -1.14 7.83
C LYS A 90 18.15 0.22 8.52
N ASN A 91 17.16 1.05 8.25
CA ASN A 91 17.17 2.48 8.61
C ASN A 91 16.10 2.86 9.64
N SER A 92 15.27 1.92 10.11
CA SER A 92 14.16 2.16 11.04
C SER A 92 14.21 1.21 12.22
N GLN A 93 13.71 1.65 13.37
CA GLN A 93 13.59 0.82 14.57
C GLN A 93 12.43 -0.17 14.44
N LYS A 94 11.30 0.30 13.86
CA LYS A 94 10.12 -0.50 13.59
C LYS A 94 9.64 -0.27 12.17
N VAL A 95 9.23 -1.34 11.50
CA VAL A 95 8.71 -1.32 10.13
C VAL A 95 7.38 -2.04 10.07
N TYR A 96 6.35 -1.34 9.63
CA TYR A 96 5.00 -1.88 9.46
C TYR A 96 4.64 -1.90 7.98
N ILE A 97 3.86 -2.90 7.58
CA ILE A 97 3.31 -2.99 6.23
C ILE A 97 1.80 -2.75 6.29
N LEU A 98 1.33 -1.69 5.65
CA LEU A 98 -0.08 -1.45 5.40
C LEU A 98 -0.48 -2.10 4.09
N ILE A 99 -1.32 -3.10 4.14
CA ILE A 99 -1.79 -3.84 2.97
C ILE A 99 -2.92 -3.04 2.30
N HIS A 100 -2.80 -2.73 1.01
CA HIS A 100 -3.90 -2.24 0.17
C HIS A 100 -4.50 -3.35 -0.69
N ASP A 101 -3.66 -4.27 -1.15
CA ASP A 101 -4.08 -5.40 -1.99
C ASP A 101 -3.11 -6.58 -1.81
N LEU A 102 -3.61 -7.80 -1.99
CA LEU A 102 -2.81 -9.03 -2.01
C LEU A 102 -3.13 -9.80 -3.29
N GLU A 103 -2.11 -10.02 -4.12
CA GLU A 103 -2.28 -10.79 -5.36
C GLU A 103 -2.76 -12.21 -5.06
N SER A 104 -2.28 -12.81 -3.97
CA SER A 104 -2.67 -14.13 -3.50
C SER A 104 -4.17 -14.26 -3.17
N LEU A 105 -4.82 -13.17 -2.76
CA LEU A 105 -6.27 -13.15 -2.54
C LEU A 105 -7.06 -12.85 -3.83
N ARG A 106 -6.49 -12.09 -4.77
CA ARG A 106 -7.14 -11.75 -6.05
C ARG A 106 -7.15 -12.91 -7.04
N PHE A 107 -6.04 -13.62 -7.10
CA PHE A 107 -5.85 -14.70 -8.06
C PHE A 107 -5.84 -16.01 -7.27
N LYS A 108 -6.83 -16.88 -7.47
CA LYS A 108 -7.04 -18.16 -6.76
C LYS A 108 -5.89 -19.18 -6.89
N ASN A 109 -4.70 -18.75 -7.27
CA ASN A 109 -3.54 -19.59 -7.59
C ASN A 109 -2.63 -19.93 -6.39
N GLY A 110 -3.20 -20.06 -5.19
CA GLY A 110 -2.41 -20.43 -4.01
C GLY A 110 -1.44 -19.31 -3.59
N GLY A 111 -1.27 -19.09 -2.29
CA GLY A 111 -0.48 -17.97 -1.77
C GLY A 111 0.89 -17.86 -2.44
N ASN A 112 1.21 -16.68 -2.94
CA ASN A 112 2.55 -16.37 -3.40
C ASN A 112 3.46 -16.34 -2.17
N ASN A 113 4.31 -17.33 -1.98
CA ASN A 113 5.25 -17.41 -0.86
C ASN A 113 6.05 -16.11 -0.70
N PHE A 114 6.31 -15.41 -1.80
CA PHE A 114 6.99 -14.12 -1.77
C PHE A 114 6.24 -13.06 -0.96
N GLU A 115 4.91 -12.95 -1.11
CA GLU A 115 4.12 -11.98 -0.34
C GLU A 115 4.19 -12.28 1.16
N LEU A 116 4.02 -13.54 1.53
CA LEU A 116 4.04 -13.97 2.93
C LEU A 116 5.43 -13.79 3.55
N ASP A 117 6.49 -14.14 2.83
CA ASP A 117 7.87 -13.91 3.26
C ASP A 117 8.15 -12.41 3.45
N LEU A 118 7.66 -11.56 2.53
CA LEU A 118 7.82 -10.12 2.61
C LEU A 118 7.13 -9.55 3.85
N LEU A 119 5.89 -9.98 4.12
CA LEU A 119 5.14 -9.55 5.30
C LEU A 119 5.85 -9.95 6.59
N ASN A 120 6.40 -11.16 6.65
CA ASN A 120 7.17 -11.65 7.79
C ASN A 120 8.52 -10.94 7.99
N MET A 121 9.02 -10.19 7.00
CA MET A 121 10.18 -9.32 7.20
C MET A 121 9.89 -8.06 8.01
N SER A 122 8.62 -7.68 8.20
CA SER A 122 8.20 -6.50 8.96
C SER A 122 8.16 -6.74 10.46
N ASP A 123 7.92 -5.70 11.24
CA ASP A 123 7.64 -5.79 12.68
C ASP A 123 6.14 -5.88 12.98
N GLY A 124 5.30 -5.75 11.94
CA GLY A 124 3.86 -5.91 12.02
C GLY A 124 3.16 -5.54 10.72
N VAL A 125 1.95 -6.02 10.57
CA VAL A 125 1.10 -5.84 9.40
C VAL A 125 -0.19 -5.16 9.81
N ILE A 126 -0.67 -4.24 8.98
CA ILE A 126 -1.98 -3.59 9.11
C ILE A 126 -2.86 -4.14 8.00
N ALA A 127 -3.89 -4.87 8.36
CA ALA A 127 -4.81 -5.56 7.46
C ALA A 127 -6.21 -4.95 7.54
N HIS A 128 -7.02 -5.10 6.49
CA HIS A 128 -8.30 -4.40 6.35
C HIS A 128 -9.43 -4.96 7.21
N ASN A 129 -9.41 -6.27 7.51
CA ASN A 129 -10.50 -6.93 8.20
C ASN A 129 -10.11 -8.32 8.71
N LYS A 130 -10.98 -8.88 9.55
CA LYS A 130 -10.77 -10.21 10.15
C LYS A 130 -10.57 -11.33 9.14
N LYS A 131 -11.29 -11.33 8.00
CA LYS A 131 -11.12 -12.39 6.97
C LYS A 131 -9.72 -12.37 6.36
N MET A 132 -9.17 -11.17 6.12
CA MET A 132 -7.78 -11.03 5.67
C MET A 132 -6.81 -11.49 6.75
N ILE A 133 -7.04 -11.12 8.00
CA ILE A 133 -6.21 -11.55 9.14
C ILE A 133 -6.20 -13.08 9.27
N ASP A 134 -7.35 -13.72 9.26
CA ASP A 134 -7.49 -15.17 9.34
C ASP A 134 -6.75 -15.85 8.18
N TRP A 135 -6.90 -15.32 6.96
CA TRP A 135 -6.19 -15.84 5.81
C TRP A 135 -4.67 -15.72 5.96
N LEU A 136 -4.16 -14.55 6.38
CA LEU A 136 -2.73 -14.31 6.60
C LEU A 136 -2.18 -15.27 7.65
N ARG A 137 -2.87 -15.46 8.77
CA ARG A 137 -2.49 -16.40 9.82
C ARG A 137 -2.44 -17.85 9.33
N ASN A 138 -3.47 -18.27 8.61
CA ASN A 138 -3.56 -19.64 8.06
C ASN A 138 -2.51 -19.92 6.99
N ASN A 139 -1.92 -18.87 6.38
CA ASN A 139 -0.87 -18.99 5.39
C ASN A 139 0.53 -18.63 5.92
N GLY A 140 0.72 -18.58 7.24
CA GLY A 140 2.05 -18.50 7.85
C GLY A 140 2.60 -17.09 8.08
N VAL A 141 1.74 -16.07 8.17
CA VAL A 141 2.17 -14.75 8.66
C VAL A 141 2.22 -14.77 10.18
N GLU A 142 3.43 -14.67 10.74
CA GLU A 142 3.70 -14.83 12.17
C GLU A 142 3.79 -13.49 12.92
N VAL A 143 4.15 -12.40 12.25
CA VAL A 143 4.28 -11.07 12.84
C VAL A 143 2.95 -10.54 13.37
N PRO A 144 2.93 -9.60 14.35
CA PRO A 144 1.71 -8.96 14.80
C PRO A 144 0.87 -8.41 13.66
N ILE A 145 -0.46 -8.62 13.70
CA ILE A 145 -1.40 -8.07 12.71
C ILE A 145 -2.42 -7.21 13.43
N VAL A 146 -2.60 -5.98 12.94
CA VAL A 146 -3.61 -5.03 13.41
C VAL A 146 -4.76 -5.00 12.41
N ASP A 147 -5.99 -5.05 12.91
CA ASP A 147 -7.21 -4.84 12.11
C ASP A 147 -7.44 -3.34 11.93
N LEU A 148 -7.46 -2.89 10.69
CA LEU A 148 -7.76 -1.50 10.36
C LEU A 148 -9.27 -1.23 10.34
N GLU A 149 -10.08 -2.31 10.21
CA GLU A 149 -11.53 -2.29 10.04
C GLU A 149 -11.97 -1.64 8.72
N ILE A 150 -12.03 -0.32 8.64
CA ILE A 150 -12.47 0.41 7.45
C ILE A 150 -11.48 1.53 7.14
N PHE A 151 -11.16 1.72 5.86
CA PHE A 151 -10.47 2.93 5.40
C PHE A 151 -11.41 4.12 5.41
N ASP A 152 -11.03 5.17 6.11
CA ASP A 152 -11.66 6.47 5.94
C ASP A 152 -11.20 7.14 4.64
N TYR A 153 -12.12 7.85 3.99
CA TYR A 153 -11.81 8.69 2.84
C TYR A 153 -11.84 10.15 3.27
N ASP A 154 -10.80 10.89 2.89
CA ASP A 154 -10.84 12.34 2.99
C ASP A 154 -11.83 12.88 1.95
N ASN A 155 -13.04 13.19 2.40
CA ASN A 155 -14.12 13.67 1.55
C ASN A 155 -14.44 15.12 1.87
N ASN A 156 -13.88 16.03 1.07
CA ASN A 156 -14.15 17.46 1.16
C ASN A 156 -15.46 17.88 0.45
N ILE A 157 -16.25 16.92 -0.04
CA ILE A 157 -17.53 17.22 -0.71
C ILE A 157 -18.59 17.34 0.36
N PRO A 158 -19.24 18.51 0.52
CA PRO A 158 -20.35 18.65 1.46
C PRO A 158 -21.48 17.68 1.07
N LEU A 159 -22.03 16.99 2.07
CA LEU A 159 -23.21 16.14 1.87
C LEU A 159 -24.33 17.00 1.29
N GLN A 160 -24.86 16.62 0.12
CA GLN A 160 -26.08 17.21 -0.40
C GLN A 160 -27.26 16.66 0.41
N GLU A 161 -27.91 17.53 1.18
CA GLU A 161 -29.06 17.13 2.01
C GLU A 161 -30.33 16.79 1.19
N ASN A 162 -30.36 17.09 -0.11
CA ASN A 162 -31.50 16.83 -0.99
C ASN A 162 -31.32 15.52 -1.76
N ASN A 163 -31.60 14.40 -1.11
CA ASN A 163 -31.71 13.10 -1.76
C ASN A 163 -33.06 12.98 -2.48
N ILE A 164 -33.18 13.48 -3.69
CA ILE A 164 -34.30 13.10 -4.58
C ILE A 164 -33.92 11.72 -5.13
N PHE A 165 -34.58 10.68 -4.61
CA PHE A 165 -34.47 9.33 -5.16
C PHE A 165 -35.18 9.27 -6.51
N ASP A 166 -34.46 9.42 -7.60
CA ASP A 166 -34.96 9.41 -8.98
C ASP A 166 -34.98 8.01 -9.62
N LYS A 167 -34.77 6.94 -8.84
CA LYS A 167 -34.62 5.55 -9.30
C LYS A 167 -33.43 5.32 -10.25
N SER A 168 -32.46 6.23 -10.28
CA SER A 168 -31.23 6.01 -11.02
C SER A 168 -30.32 4.98 -10.35
N VAL A 169 -29.57 4.22 -11.16
CA VAL A 169 -28.54 3.29 -10.70
C VAL A 169 -27.19 3.83 -11.09
N CYS A 170 -26.32 4.09 -10.10
CA CYS A 170 -24.95 4.46 -10.34
C CYS A 170 -24.05 3.22 -10.29
N TYR A 171 -23.28 2.97 -11.36
CA TYR A 171 -22.25 1.96 -11.39
C TYR A 171 -20.87 2.65 -11.34
N ALA A 172 -20.12 2.40 -10.26
CA ALA A 172 -18.74 2.85 -10.11
C ALA A 172 -17.79 1.67 -10.29
N GLY A 173 -17.16 1.53 -11.47
CA GLY A 173 -16.24 0.41 -11.74
C GLY A 173 -15.77 0.36 -13.20
N ASN A 174 -14.94 -0.63 -13.51
CA ASN A 174 -14.44 -0.84 -14.87
C ASN A 174 -15.44 -1.67 -15.69
N LEU A 175 -16.16 -1.02 -16.60
CA LEU A 175 -17.17 -1.64 -17.47
C LEU A 175 -16.59 -2.71 -18.43
N ASN A 176 -15.30 -2.65 -18.75
CA ASN A 176 -14.65 -3.63 -19.63
C ASN A 176 -14.51 -5.03 -19.02
N LYS A 177 -14.81 -5.20 -17.72
CA LYS A 177 -14.80 -6.49 -17.02
C LYS A 177 -16.19 -7.07 -16.79
N ALA A 178 -17.24 -6.37 -17.22
CA ALA A 178 -18.63 -6.75 -17.03
C ALA A 178 -19.29 -7.36 -18.28
N ALA A 179 -18.53 -7.56 -19.36
CA ALA A 179 -18.98 -8.21 -20.59
C ALA A 179 -18.50 -9.67 -20.65
#